data_7f5658f27f9614d4a3529611960f0831
#
_entry.id   7f5658f27f9614d4a3529611960f0831
#
_cell.length_a   1.000
_cell.length_b   1.000
_cell.length_c   1.000
_cell.angle_alpha   90.00
_cell.angle_beta   90.00
_cell.angle_gamma   90.00
#
_symmetry.space_group_name_H-M   'P 1'
#
loop_
_entity.id
_entity.type
_entity.pdbx_description
1 polymer ?
#
loop_
_entity_poly.entity_id
_entity_poly.type
_entity_poly.pdbx_seq_one_letter_code
_entity_poly.pdbx_strand_id
1 'polypeptide(L)'
;MRRFSLYLFLTVALFAATGCPQGADDGLPPAVTLPDGKIYALELGESLTLTPVYEGLTEVSSIHWLLDGQVVGSDASFTFTPTGPGVYYLTVEAFNEYGKGFLEVRIDVIKPEPEPTPPPPDTTPVVKARLFIFDQDEFHVAKGRTIRLLPFDLDSTRHYTFTWKVDGVTRQEGEDPLYRFEGQAQGTYRVDFRATDGESTADTTLTVVVCPPEGTFRRPASATSSPHVEKVYSFLPAPGQYVNENYTATTMEEACAYALARIRDDKYVSLGSFGGSLVVGFDHSITSDGDYNFAVKNTIYSNYSEPGIVWVMQDENGDGLPNDTWYELKGSDYGLEGTIQDYAATYYRPTAPAMPVAWTDNHGGSGTIDYLVAYHKQDYYYPLWVKEDVYTLRGTRLEARNYDQSGRGTYWVNPDYGWGYADNYSPIDMLPERATGITSGCNHFKIADAVTFDGKPANLQYIDFVKVQTGLLAKSGWLGELSTEVFDVIDFNLVK
;
A
#
# COMPACT_ATOMS: atom_id res chain seq x y z
N MET A 1 40.59 2.03 -18.18
CA MET A 1 39.88 3.30 -18.37
C MET A 1 38.76 3.35 -17.37
N ARG A 2 38.90 4.17 -16.33
CA ARG A 2 37.94 4.29 -15.22
C ARG A 2 36.78 5.15 -15.69
N ARG A 3 35.54 4.63 -15.62
CA ARG A 3 34.31 5.43 -15.76
C ARG A 3 33.87 5.87 -14.38
N PHE A 4 33.90 7.18 -14.13
CA PHE A 4 33.34 7.80 -12.97
C PHE A 4 31.81 7.83 -13.11
N SER A 5 31.11 7.25 -12.17
CA SER A 5 29.68 7.49 -11.92
C SER A 5 29.52 8.80 -11.17
N LEU A 6 28.78 9.72 -11.72
CA LEU A 6 28.51 11.03 -11.16
C LEU A 6 27.31 10.87 -10.19
N TYR A 7 27.60 10.80 -8.89
CA TYR A 7 26.56 10.94 -7.86
C TYR A 7 26.26 12.44 -7.71
N LEU A 8 25.03 12.83 -8.00
CA LEU A 8 24.54 14.17 -7.72
C LEU A 8 24.22 14.27 -6.22
N PHE A 9 25.20 14.71 -5.43
CA PHE A 9 24.95 15.11 -4.04
C PHE A 9 24.23 16.45 -4.05
N LEU A 10 22.99 16.48 -3.58
CA LEU A 10 22.29 17.71 -3.22
C LEU A 10 22.91 18.23 -1.92
N THR A 11 23.90 19.11 -2.00
CA THR A 11 24.44 19.81 -0.84
C THR A 11 23.41 20.83 -0.35
N VAL A 12 22.74 20.51 0.75
CA VAL A 12 22.02 21.52 1.54
C VAL A 12 23.06 22.45 2.16
N ALA A 13 23.17 23.67 1.64
CA ALA A 13 24.00 24.72 2.24
C ALA A 13 23.33 25.20 3.52
N LEU A 14 23.92 24.83 4.65
CA LEU A 14 23.61 25.39 5.96
C LEU A 14 24.17 26.83 5.99
N PHE A 15 23.33 27.83 5.83
CA PHE A 15 23.70 29.21 6.09
C PHE A 15 23.65 29.46 7.61
N ALA A 16 24.83 29.53 8.22
CA ALA A 16 24.99 30.05 9.56
C ALA A 16 24.68 31.56 9.56
N ALA A 17 23.70 31.96 10.35
CA ALA A 17 23.35 33.34 10.56
C ALA A 17 24.48 34.06 11.34
N THR A 18 25.20 34.93 10.67
CA THR A 18 25.98 35.99 11.33
C THR A 18 25.34 37.33 11.00
N GLY A 19 24.94 38.00 12.07
CA GLY A 19 24.63 39.40 12.27
C GLY A 19 24.18 40.29 11.12
N CYS A 20 23.00 40.84 11.27
CA CYS A 20 22.43 41.94 10.47
C CYS A 20 23.38 43.15 10.29
N PRO A 21 23.25 43.78 9.11
CA PRO A 21 22.90 45.21 9.12
C PRO A 21 21.48 45.40 8.55
N GLN A 22 20.68 46.22 9.20
CA GLN A 22 19.42 46.75 8.71
C GLN A 22 19.63 47.46 7.38
N GLY A 23 18.80 47.11 6.38
CA GLY A 23 18.55 47.93 5.22
C GLY A 23 18.84 47.27 3.87
N ALA A 24 17.99 46.35 3.47
CA ALA A 24 17.48 46.19 2.11
C ALA A 24 16.25 45.32 2.24
N ASP A 25 15.15 45.80 1.75
CA ASP A 25 13.91 45.06 1.60
C ASP A 25 14.13 44.07 0.45
N ASP A 26 14.65 42.87 0.75
CA ASP A 26 14.85 41.80 -0.24
C ASP A 26 13.46 41.24 -0.58
N GLY A 27 12.73 41.95 -1.43
CA GLY A 27 11.47 41.56 -1.94
C GLY A 27 11.55 40.20 -2.64
N LEU A 28 10.53 39.38 -2.48
CA LEU A 28 10.44 38.05 -3.08
C LEU A 28 9.45 38.09 -4.24
N PRO A 29 9.60 37.19 -5.23
CA PRO A 29 8.56 36.92 -6.22
C PRO A 29 7.24 36.60 -5.53
N PRO A 30 6.08 36.85 -6.19
CA PRO A 30 4.77 36.53 -5.62
C PRO A 30 4.64 35.04 -5.33
N ALA A 31 4.11 34.66 -4.17
CA ALA A 31 3.65 33.29 -3.94
C ALA A 31 2.23 33.15 -4.50
N VAL A 32 2.00 32.11 -5.30
CA VAL A 32 0.71 31.83 -5.93
C VAL A 32 0.16 30.55 -5.35
N THR A 33 -1.03 30.61 -4.75
CA THR A 33 -1.70 29.47 -4.11
C THR A 33 -3.16 29.36 -4.53
N LEU A 34 -3.73 28.17 -4.47
CA LEU A 34 -5.17 27.92 -4.65
C LEU A 34 -5.71 27.28 -3.37
N PRO A 35 -6.81 27.84 -2.80
CA PRO A 35 -7.41 27.28 -1.57
C PRO A 35 -7.91 25.85 -1.73
N ASP A 36 -8.41 25.50 -2.93
CA ASP A 36 -9.09 24.24 -3.22
C ASP A 36 -8.16 23.17 -3.85
N GLY A 37 -6.85 23.41 -3.82
CA GLY A 37 -5.85 22.46 -4.33
C GLY A 37 -5.39 22.73 -5.76
N LYS A 38 -4.77 21.71 -6.38
CA LYS A 38 -4.12 21.83 -7.71
C LYS A 38 -4.61 20.82 -8.75
N ILE A 39 -5.55 19.95 -8.38
CA ILE A 39 -6.08 18.91 -9.24
C ILE A 39 -7.61 19.00 -9.22
N TYR A 40 -8.19 19.12 -10.39
CA TYR A 40 -9.64 19.24 -10.59
C TYR A 40 -10.12 18.20 -11.58
N ALA A 41 -11.34 17.70 -11.37
CA ALA A 41 -12.06 16.87 -12.32
C ALA A 41 -13.26 17.64 -12.85
N LEU A 42 -13.51 17.58 -14.16
CA LEU A 42 -14.64 18.20 -14.86
C LEU A 42 -15.31 17.20 -15.78
N GLU A 43 -16.61 17.27 -15.93
CA GLU A 43 -17.27 16.65 -17.07
C GLU A 43 -17.17 17.55 -18.31
N LEU A 44 -17.07 16.93 -19.48
CA LEU A 44 -17.05 17.68 -20.75
C LEU A 44 -18.34 18.48 -20.91
N GLY A 45 -18.20 19.80 -20.98
CA GLY A 45 -19.32 20.76 -21.01
C GLY A 45 -19.43 21.60 -19.74
N GLU A 46 -18.72 21.24 -18.69
CA GLU A 46 -18.57 22.08 -17.50
C GLU A 46 -17.44 23.10 -17.65
N SER A 47 -17.44 24.12 -16.82
CA SER A 47 -16.39 25.14 -16.76
C SER A 47 -15.91 25.28 -15.31
N LEU A 48 -14.60 25.48 -15.14
CA LEU A 48 -13.94 25.67 -13.84
C LEU A 48 -13.41 27.09 -13.75
N THR A 49 -13.80 27.84 -12.72
CA THR A 49 -13.22 29.15 -12.43
C THR A 49 -12.19 29.00 -11.30
N LEU A 50 -10.95 29.38 -11.58
CA LEU A 50 -9.84 29.39 -10.64
C LEU A 50 -9.57 30.81 -10.18
N THR A 51 -9.47 31.00 -8.87
CA THR A 51 -9.19 32.29 -8.22
C THR A 51 -8.02 32.11 -7.26
N PRO A 52 -6.77 32.19 -7.74
CA PRO A 52 -5.59 32.08 -6.89
C PRO A 52 -5.49 33.22 -5.88
N VAL A 53 -4.82 32.91 -4.78
CA VAL A 53 -4.36 33.93 -3.82
C VAL A 53 -2.90 34.24 -4.17
N TYR A 54 -2.63 35.53 -4.27
CA TYR A 54 -1.29 36.05 -4.56
C TYR A 54 -0.75 36.72 -3.28
N GLU A 55 0.29 36.13 -2.72
CA GLU A 55 0.92 36.62 -1.49
C GLU A 55 2.32 37.15 -1.79
N GLY A 56 2.68 38.26 -1.15
CA GLY A 56 3.99 38.88 -1.25
C GLY A 56 3.99 40.27 -0.62
N LEU A 57 5.19 40.81 -0.35
CA LEU A 57 5.38 42.16 0.21
C LEU A 57 5.16 43.28 -0.84
N THR A 58 5.16 42.90 -2.12
CA THR A 58 5.01 43.83 -3.25
C THR A 58 3.82 43.44 -4.10
N GLU A 59 3.07 44.44 -4.59
CA GLU A 59 1.92 44.22 -5.46
C GLU A 59 2.30 43.47 -6.75
N VAL A 60 1.44 42.56 -7.17
CA VAL A 60 1.56 41.84 -8.45
C VAL A 60 1.37 42.82 -9.59
N SER A 61 2.36 42.94 -10.46
CA SER A 61 2.36 43.86 -11.60
C SER A 61 1.67 43.31 -12.86
N SER A 62 1.74 41.98 -13.04
CA SER A 62 1.05 41.27 -14.15
C SER A 62 0.79 39.81 -13.80
N ILE A 63 -0.23 39.26 -14.44
CA ILE A 63 -0.61 37.84 -14.31
C ILE A 63 -0.76 37.28 -15.72
N HIS A 64 -0.26 36.06 -15.94
CA HIS A 64 -0.47 35.32 -17.17
C HIS A 64 -1.00 33.92 -16.86
N TRP A 65 -2.06 33.52 -17.55
CA TRP A 65 -2.55 32.15 -17.56
C TRP A 65 -2.07 31.46 -18.83
N LEU A 66 -1.45 30.30 -18.69
CA LEU A 66 -0.93 29.54 -19.81
C LEU A 66 -1.60 28.17 -19.86
N LEU A 67 -2.08 27.79 -21.02
CA LEU A 67 -2.55 26.45 -21.33
C LEU A 67 -1.57 25.85 -22.35
N ASP A 68 -0.94 24.72 -21.99
CA ASP A 68 0.09 24.08 -22.82
C ASP A 68 1.19 25.05 -23.28
N GLY A 69 1.58 25.98 -22.39
CA GLY A 69 2.59 26.99 -22.63
C GLY A 69 2.17 28.20 -23.48
N GLN A 70 0.89 28.28 -23.90
CA GLN A 70 0.32 29.42 -24.61
C GLN A 70 -0.47 30.32 -23.65
N VAL A 71 -0.24 31.62 -23.72
CA VAL A 71 -0.98 32.58 -22.89
C VAL A 71 -2.46 32.61 -23.31
N VAL A 72 -3.36 32.31 -22.37
CA VAL A 72 -4.82 32.25 -22.58
C VAL A 72 -5.61 33.26 -21.74
N GLY A 73 -4.95 33.98 -20.82
CA GLY A 73 -5.59 34.99 -19.99
C GLY A 73 -4.60 35.82 -19.20
N SER A 74 -5.05 36.96 -18.63
CA SER A 74 -4.23 37.89 -17.83
C SER A 74 -4.96 38.47 -16.62
N ASP A 75 -6.17 38.02 -16.32
CA ASP A 75 -6.95 38.49 -15.19
C ASP A 75 -6.57 37.75 -13.89
N ALA A 76 -6.93 38.28 -12.74
CA ALA A 76 -6.64 37.70 -11.44
C ALA A 76 -7.33 36.33 -11.22
N SER A 77 -8.36 36.05 -11.97
CA SER A 77 -9.06 34.74 -12.03
C SER A 77 -9.20 34.29 -13.47
N PHE A 78 -9.30 32.99 -13.69
CA PHE A 78 -9.45 32.42 -15.02
C PHE A 78 -10.53 31.34 -15.02
N THR A 79 -11.40 31.39 -16.05
CA THR A 79 -12.39 30.33 -16.28
C THR A 79 -11.94 29.43 -17.41
N PHE A 80 -11.62 28.20 -17.06
CA PHE A 80 -11.27 27.16 -18.01
C PHE A 80 -12.54 26.47 -18.52
N THR A 81 -12.68 26.35 -19.83
CA THR A 81 -13.76 25.61 -20.49
C THR A 81 -13.10 24.61 -21.47
N PRO A 82 -13.17 23.30 -21.18
CA PRO A 82 -12.52 22.30 -22.01
C PRO A 82 -13.20 22.16 -23.37
N THR A 83 -12.40 21.93 -24.42
CA THR A 83 -12.87 21.67 -25.79
C THR A 83 -13.01 20.18 -26.11
N GLY A 84 -12.53 19.30 -25.24
CA GLY A 84 -12.58 17.85 -25.41
C GLY A 84 -12.20 17.12 -24.10
N PRO A 85 -12.42 15.80 -24.01
CA PRO A 85 -11.93 15.01 -22.89
C PRO A 85 -10.41 14.90 -22.95
N GLY A 86 -9.78 14.85 -21.77
CA GLY A 86 -8.32 14.74 -21.66
C GLY A 86 -7.78 15.40 -20.41
N VAL A 87 -6.47 15.43 -20.28
CA VAL A 87 -5.78 16.08 -19.18
C VAL A 87 -5.21 17.40 -19.66
N TYR A 88 -5.52 18.47 -18.96
CA TYR A 88 -5.05 19.81 -19.27
C TYR A 88 -4.17 20.32 -18.13
N TYR A 89 -3.11 21.03 -18.49
CA TYR A 89 -2.23 21.71 -17.54
C TYR A 89 -2.33 23.20 -17.73
N LEU A 90 -2.87 23.86 -16.71
CA LEU A 90 -3.03 25.31 -16.70
C LEU A 90 -2.02 25.89 -15.72
N THR A 91 -1.14 26.77 -16.17
CA THR A 91 -0.17 27.47 -15.32
C THR A 91 -0.60 28.91 -15.13
N VAL A 92 -0.64 29.39 -13.89
CA VAL A 92 -0.76 30.80 -13.57
C VAL A 92 0.63 31.33 -13.20
N GLU A 93 1.07 32.39 -13.84
CA GLU A 93 2.29 33.12 -13.53
C GLU A 93 1.94 34.51 -13.04
N ALA A 94 2.51 34.90 -11.92
CA ALA A 94 2.37 36.24 -11.36
C ALA A 94 3.75 36.89 -11.25
N PHE A 95 3.84 38.17 -11.61
CA PHE A 95 5.08 38.93 -11.65
C PHE A 95 5.01 40.10 -10.70
N ASN A 96 6.14 40.42 -10.08
CA ASN A 96 6.43 41.71 -9.46
C ASN A 96 7.84 42.17 -9.86
N GLU A 97 8.35 43.22 -9.29
CA GLU A 97 9.70 43.78 -9.58
C GLU A 97 10.83 42.80 -9.19
N TYR A 98 10.56 41.83 -8.31
CA TYR A 98 11.57 40.88 -7.80
C TYR A 98 11.57 39.56 -8.56
N GLY A 99 10.58 39.31 -9.43
CA GLY A 99 10.57 38.11 -10.26
C GLY A 99 9.20 37.51 -10.47
N LYS A 100 9.20 36.22 -10.81
CA LYS A 100 8.02 35.45 -11.18
C LYS A 100 7.74 34.36 -10.15
N GLY A 101 6.50 34.34 -9.63
CA GLY A 101 5.90 33.18 -8.98
C GLY A 101 4.98 32.44 -9.95
N PHE A 102 4.76 31.16 -9.75
CA PHE A 102 3.86 30.37 -10.59
C PHE A 102 3.21 29.23 -9.84
N LEU A 103 2.08 28.77 -10.37
CA LEU A 103 1.38 27.58 -9.91
C LEU A 103 0.86 26.82 -11.12
N GLU A 104 1.15 25.53 -11.19
CA GLU A 104 0.57 24.63 -12.19
C GLU A 104 -0.65 23.90 -11.61
N VAL A 105 -1.73 23.84 -12.39
CA VAL A 105 -3.01 23.22 -12.05
C VAL A 105 -3.30 22.15 -13.09
N ARG A 106 -3.62 20.95 -12.64
CA ARG A 106 -4.08 19.85 -13.48
C ARG A 106 -5.61 19.82 -13.49
N ILE A 107 -6.18 19.67 -14.69
CA ILE A 107 -7.62 19.56 -14.89
C ILE A 107 -7.90 18.31 -15.73
N ASP A 108 -8.56 17.34 -15.13
CA ASP A 108 -8.95 16.08 -15.78
C ASP A 108 -10.39 16.23 -16.31
N VAL A 109 -10.54 16.20 -17.64
CA VAL A 109 -11.84 16.33 -18.29
C VAL A 109 -12.30 14.97 -18.77
N ILE A 110 -13.39 14.47 -18.21
CA ILE A 110 -14.00 13.18 -18.57
C ILE A 110 -15.18 13.41 -19.52
N LYS A 111 -15.37 12.49 -20.46
CA LYS A 111 -16.61 12.48 -21.26
C LYS A 111 -17.72 11.92 -20.38
N PRO A 112 -18.87 12.61 -20.26
CA PRO A 112 -20.02 12.03 -19.58
C PRO A 112 -20.36 10.68 -20.22
N GLU A 113 -20.42 9.63 -19.43
CA GLU A 113 -20.95 8.36 -19.90
C GLU A 113 -22.42 8.58 -20.23
N PRO A 114 -22.90 8.18 -21.45
CA PRO A 114 -24.31 8.30 -21.75
C PRO A 114 -25.08 7.55 -20.67
N GLU A 115 -26.04 8.22 -20.02
CA GLU A 115 -26.90 7.55 -19.04
C GLU A 115 -27.40 6.26 -19.64
N PRO A 116 -27.21 5.11 -18.96
CA PRO A 116 -27.73 3.86 -19.45
C PRO A 116 -29.24 4.04 -19.60
N THR A 117 -29.74 3.89 -20.82
CA THR A 117 -31.22 3.87 -21.07
C THR A 117 -31.81 2.88 -20.05
N PRO A 118 -32.74 3.32 -19.19
CA PRO A 118 -33.29 2.43 -18.19
C PRO A 118 -33.87 1.21 -18.91
N PRO A 119 -33.51 -0.01 -18.54
CA PRO A 119 -34.13 -1.19 -19.08
C PRO A 119 -35.64 -1.11 -18.78
N PRO A 120 -36.51 -1.61 -19.66
CA PRO A 120 -37.94 -1.67 -19.37
C PRO A 120 -38.11 -2.35 -18.00
N PRO A 121 -39.04 -1.89 -17.13
CA PRO A 121 -39.19 -2.41 -15.79
C PRO A 121 -39.45 -3.90 -15.85
N ASP A 122 -38.40 -4.68 -15.53
CA ASP A 122 -38.53 -6.11 -15.28
C ASP A 122 -39.15 -6.26 -13.89
N THR A 123 -40.38 -6.66 -13.84
CA THR A 123 -41.16 -6.84 -12.61
C THR A 123 -40.84 -8.15 -11.88
N THR A 124 -39.87 -8.89 -12.32
CA THR A 124 -39.31 -10.02 -11.56
C THR A 124 -38.31 -9.50 -10.52
N PRO A 125 -38.49 -9.81 -9.23
CA PRO A 125 -37.48 -9.46 -8.25
C PRO A 125 -36.19 -10.25 -8.59
N VAL A 126 -35.23 -9.58 -9.20
CA VAL A 126 -33.88 -10.16 -9.33
C VAL A 126 -33.28 -10.13 -7.92
N VAL A 127 -33.38 -11.25 -7.23
CA VAL A 127 -32.61 -11.51 -6.03
C VAL A 127 -31.15 -11.52 -6.50
N LYS A 128 -30.43 -10.42 -6.34
CA LYS A 128 -28.99 -10.39 -6.55
C LYS A 128 -28.40 -11.41 -5.57
N ALA A 129 -27.87 -12.50 -6.08
CA ALA A 129 -27.10 -13.44 -5.29
C ALA A 129 -25.96 -12.64 -4.63
N ARG A 130 -25.91 -12.60 -3.31
CA ARG A 130 -24.84 -11.96 -2.57
C ARG A 130 -23.60 -12.82 -2.71
N LEU A 131 -22.54 -12.24 -3.17
CA LEU A 131 -21.24 -12.87 -3.19
C LEU A 131 -20.57 -12.59 -1.83
N PHE A 132 -20.42 -13.62 -1.03
CA PHE A 132 -19.50 -13.59 0.10
C PHE A 132 -18.14 -14.01 -0.40
N ILE A 133 -17.13 -13.18 -0.11
CA ILE A 133 -15.76 -13.42 -0.53
C ILE A 133 -15.00 -14.00 0.66
N PHE A 134 -14.30 -15.09 0.42
CA PHE A 134 -13.29 -15.63 1.32
C PHE A 134 -11.92 -15.39 0.71
N ASP A 135 -10.88 -15.37 1.52
CA ASP A 135 -9.50 -15.20 1.05
C ASP A 135 -9.11 -16.29 0.06
N GLN A 136 -9.62 -17.50 0.28
CA GLN A 136 -9.36 -18.69 -0.54
C GLN A 136 -10.50 -19.71 -0.37
N ASP A 137 -10.61 -20.67 -1.30
CA ASP A 137 -11.60 -21.74 -1.24
C ASP A 137 -11.08 -22.99 -0.50
N GLU A 138 -9.75 -23.12 -0.40
CA GLU A 138 -9.06 -24.18 0.31
C GLU A 138 -8.12 -23.58 1.36
N PHE A 139 -8.23 -24.07 2.59
CA PHE A 139 -7.45 -23.63 3.74
C PHE A 139 -6.64 -24.80 4.27
N HIS A 140 -5.38 -24.54 4.64
CA HIS A 140 -4.51 -25.51 5.28
C HIS A 140 -4.29 -25.12 6.73
N VAL A 141 -4.23 -26.10 7.60
CA VAL A 141 -3.95 -25.89 9.02
C VAL A 141 -3.17 -27.05 9.58
N ALA A 142 -2.04 -26.79 10.24
CA ALA A 142 -1.28 -27.83 10.92
C ALA A 142 -2.10 -28.46 12.05
N LYS A 143 -1.97 -29.78 12.22
CA LYS A 143 -2.62 -30.48 13.32
C LYS A 143 -2.30 -29.84 14.68
N GLY A 144 -3.33 -29.52 15.43
CA GLY A 144 -3.26 -28.89 16.74
C GLY A 144 -3.36 -27.36 16.71
N ARG A 145 -3.41 -26.75 15.51
CA ARG A 145 -3.62 -25.30 15.34
C ARG A 145 -5.08 -25.00 15.00
N THR A 146 -5.43 -23.73 15.13
CA THR A 146 -6.78 -23.19 14.84
C THR A 146 -6.64 -22.08 13.81
N ILE A 147 -7.51 -22.13 12.79
CA ILE A 147 -7.63 -21.04 11.81
C ILE A 147 -8.98 -20.35 11.93
N ARG A 148 -9.05 -19.13 11.40
CA ARG A 148 -10.31 -18.42 11.22
C ARG A 148 -10.87 -18.66 9.82
N LEU A 149 -12.16 -18.86 9.73
CA LEU A 149 -12.92 -18.75 8.50
C LEU A 149 -13.87 -17.57 8.65
N LEU A 150 -13.62 -16.52 7.88
CA LEU A 150 -14.34 -15.25 7.98
C LEU A 150 -14.74 -14.79 6.59
N PRO A 151 -16.05 -14.55 6.32
CA PRO A 151 -16.49 -13.95 5.08
C PRO A 151 -16.19 -12.45 5.08
N PHE A 152 -15.75 -11.91 3.93
CA PHE A 152 -15.54 -10.49 3.71
C PHE A 152 -16.70 -9.84 2.95
N ASP A 153 -16.70 -8.49 2.92
CA ASP A 153 -17.65 -7.65 2.17
C ASP A 153 -19.12 -7.85 2.58
N LEU A 154 -19.32 -8.08 3.87
CA LEU A 154 -20.66 -8.09 4.45
C LEU A 154 -21.27 -6.69 4.41
N ASP A 155 -22.52 -6.58 3.95
CA ASP A 155 -23.27 -5.33 4.02
C ASP A 155 -23.64 -5.03 5.48
N SER A 156 -22.90 -4.09 6.08
CA SER A 156 -23.07 -3.71 7.49
C SER A 156 -24.44 -3.09 7.82
N THR A 157 -25.26 -2.75 6.81
CA THR A 157 -26.61 -2.21 7.01
C THR A 157 -27.65 -3.30 7.23
N ARG A 158 -27.26 -4.60 7.13
CA ARG A 158 -28.15 -5.74 7.25
C ARG A 158 -27.77 -6.62 8.43
N HIS A 159 -28.76 -7.29 8.97
CA HIS A 159 -28.58 -8.29 10.03
C HIS A 159 -28.56 -9.69 9.41
N TYR A 160 -27.50 -10.41 9.64
CA TYR A 160 -27.31 -11.76 9.13
C TYR A 160 -27.38 -12.78 10.25
N THR A 161 -27.91 -13.96 9.91
CA THR A 161 -27.70 -15.20 10.65
C THR A 161 -26.77 -16.08 9.83
N PHE A 162 -25.71 -16.54 10.44
CA PHE A 162 -24.70 -17.40 9.82
C PHE A 162 -24.85 -18.83 10.33
N THR A 163 -24.64 -19.78 9.43
CA THR A 163 -24.58 -21.20 9.77
C THR A 163 -23.31 -21.81 9.19
N TRP A 164 -22.54 -22.44 10.05
CA TRP A 164 -21.35 -23.19 9.68
C TRP A 164 -21.56 -24.68 9.93
N LYS A 165 -21.27 -25.50 8.91
CA LYS A 165 -21.32 -26.98 9.02
C LYS A 165 -19.98 -27.55 8.63
N VAL A 166 -19.52 -28.55 9.36
CA VAL A 166 -18.34 -29.35 9.00
C VAL A 166 -18.81 -30.77 8.74
N ASP A 167 -18.56 -31.28 7.53
CA ASP A 167 -19.00 -32.58 7.04
C ASP A 167 -20.52 -32.81 7.27
N GLY A 168 -21.31 -31.77 6.98
CA GLY A 168 -22.77 -31.79 7.13
C GLY A 168 -23.28 -31.60 8.55
N VAL A 169 -22.41 -31.54 9.57
CA VAL A 169 -22.78 -31.32 10.99
C VAL A 169 -22.70 -29.86 11.34
N THR A 170 -23.79 -29.24 11.79
CA THR A 170 -23.81 -27.84 12.24
C THR A 170 -22.88 -27.68 13.45
N ARG A 171 -21.93 -26.75 13.34
CA ARG A 171 -20.94 -26.41 14.37
C ARG A 171 -21.20 -25.07 15.01
N GLN A 172 -21.72 -24.11 14.25
CA GLN A 172 -22.06 -22.77 14.72
C GLN A 172 -23.30 -22.28 13.98
N GLU A 173 -24.18 -21.58 14.72
CA GLU A 173 -25.31 -20.86 14.17
C GLU A 173 -25.54 -19.60 15.01
N GLY A 174 -25.73 -18.44 14.40
CA GLY A 174 -25.92 -17.16 15.08
C GLY A 174 -25.47 -15.96 14.27
N GLU A 175 -25.25 -14.84 14.93
CA GLU A 175 -24.89 -13.55 14.31
C GLU A 175 -23.37 -13.34 14.14
N ASP A 176 -22.53 -14.20 14.75
CA ASP A 176 -21.07 -14.13 14.60
C ASP A 176 -20.66 -14.76 13.25
N PRO A 177 -20.10 -13.97 12.30
CA PRO A 177 -19.62 -14.49 11.03
C PRO A 177 -18.35 -15.33 11.15
N LEU A 178 -17.57 -15.13 12.23
CA LEU A 178 -16.29 -15.79 12.43
C LEU A 178 -16.49 -17.24 12.90
N TYR A 179 -16.01 -18.20 12.12
CA TYR A 179 -15.90 -19.60 12.57
C TYR A 179 -14.44 -19.96 12.88
N ARG A 180 -14.21 -20.54 14.07
CA ARG A 180 -12.91 -21.06 14.49
C ARG A 180 -12.83 -22.55 14.19
N PHE A 181 -12.05 -22.88 13.15
CA PHE A 181 -11.83 -24.28 12.80
C PHE A 181 -10.60 -24.82 13.56
N GLU A 182 -10.80 -25.83 14.39
CA GLU A 182 -9.73 -26.50 15.15
C GLU A 182 -9.23 -27.74 14.40
N GLY A 183 -7.96 -27.75 14.00
CA GLY A 183 -7.32 -28.84 13.27
C GLY A 183 -6.96 -30.04 14.17
N GLN A 184 -7.92 -30.73 14.74
CA GLN A 184 -7.67 -31.81 15.70
C GLN A 184 -7.16 -33.10 15.07
N ALA A 185 -7.70 -33.51 13.94
CA ALA A 185 -7.34 -34.74 13.24
C ALA A 185 -6.99 -34.47 11.77
N GLN A 186 -5.91 -35.10 11.29
CA GLN A 186 -5.54 -35.00 9.87
C GLN A 186 -6.64 -35.50 8.96
N GLY A 187 -6.83 -34.81 7.86
CA GLY A 187 -7.84 -35.14 6.86
C GLY A 187 -8.35 -33.90 6.14
N THR A 188 -9.21 -34.13 5.16
CA THR A 188 -9.87 -33.08 4.40
C THR A 188 -11.31 -32.96 4.87
N TYR A 189 -11.70 -31.74 5.22
CA TYR A 189 -13.02 -31.43 5.75
C TYR A 189 -13.75 -30.51 4.79
N ARG A 190 -15.01 -30.83 4.53
CA ARG A 190 -15.93 -29.95 3.83
C ARG A 190 -16.56 -28.99 4.83
N VAL A 191 -16.41 -27.69 4.60
CA VAL A 191 -17.03 -26.66 5.43
C VAL A 191 -18.06 -25.90 4.62
N ASP A 192 -19.35 -26.08 4.96
CA ASP A 192 -20.43 -25.36 4.33
C ASP A 192 -20.77 -24.11 5.17
N PHE A 193 -20.74 -22.97 4.52
CA PHE A 193 -21.14 -21.68 5.05
C PHE A 193 -22.48 -21.26 4.46
N ARG A 194 -23.36 -20.73 5.30
CA ARG A 194 -24.60 -20.10 4.89
C ARG A 194 -24.78 -18.79 5.64
N ALA A 195 -25.19 -17.75 4.93
CA ALA A 195 -25.66 -16.50 5.49
C ALA A 195 -27.07 -16.19 5.02
N THR A 196 -27.93 -15.73 5.91
CA THR A 196 -29.29 -15.28 5.58
C THR A 196 -29.63 -14.01 6.35
N ASP A 197 -30.35 -13.08 5.71
CA ASP A 197 -30.89 -11.87 6.34
C ASP A 197 -32.43 -11.92 6.47
N GLY A 198 -33.02 -13.10 6.29
CA GLY A 198 -34.48 -13.31 6.31
C GLY A 198 -35.15 -13.08 4.96
N GLU A 199 -34.54 -12.33 4.04
CA GLU A 199 -35.05 -12.08 2.69
C GLU A 199 -34.31 -12.89 1.62
N SER A 200 -33.02 -13.09 1.81
CA SER A 200 -32.14 -13.81 0.89
C SER A 200 -31.19 -14.73 1.64
N THR A 201 -30.68 -15.72 0.93
CA THR A 201 -29.70 -16.67 1.44
C THR A 201 -28.55 -16.81 0.45
N ALA A 202 -27.33 -16.85 0.97
CA ALA A 202 -26.12 -17.18 0.21
C ALA A 202 -25.40 -18.36 0.86
N ASP A 203 -24.95 -19.29 0.04
CA ASP A 203 -24.23 -20.49 0.44
C ASP A 203 -22.86 -20.53 -0.23
N THR A 204 -21.85 -20.98 0.49
CA THR A 204 -20.50 -21.26 -0.03
C THR A 204 -19.97 -22.54 0.60
N THR A 205 -19.21 -23.32 -0.15
CA THR A 205 -18.49 -24.49 0.36
C THR A 205 -16.99 -24.23 0.30
N LEU A 206 -16.30 -24.43 1.40
CA LEU A 206 -14.85 -24.34 1.55
C LEU A 206 -14.28 -25.72 1.85
N THR A 207 -13.03 -25.91 1.48
CA THR A 207 -12.22 -27.08 1.86
C THR A 207 -11.26 -26.69 2.98
N VAL A 208 -11.18 -27.48 4.05
CA VAL A 208 -10.13 -27.33 5.06
C VAL A 208 -9.33 -28.60 5.14
N VAL A 209 -8.03 -28.51 4.89
CA VAL A 209 -7.10 -29.64 5.00
C VAL A 209 -6.32 -29.51 6.31
N VAL A 210 -6.55 -30.46 7.22
CA VAL A 210 -5.73 -30.57 8.42
C VAL A 210 -4.47 -31.34 8.07
N CYS A 211 -3.36 -30.60 7.98
CA CYS A 211 -2.03 -31.08 7.64
C CYS A 211 -1.36 -31.86 8.78
N PRO A 212 -0.23 -32.52 8.55
CA PRO A 212 0.58 -33.09 9.61
C PRO A 212 0.95 -32.05 10.69
N PRO A 213 1.43 -32.50 11.87
CA PRO A 213 1.90 -31.58 12.91
C PRO A 213 3.02 -30.68 12.40
N GLU A 214 3.13 -29.48 13.00
CA GLU A 214 4.23 -28.56 12.77
C GLU A 214 5.60 -29.25 12.81
N GLY A 215 6.49 -28.83 11.92
CA GLY A 215 7.84 -29.40 11.78
C GLY A 215 7.96 -30.56 10.80
N THR A 216 6.86 -31.14 10.31
CA THR A 216 6.88 -32.27 9.37
C THR A 216 7.58 -31.90 8.06
N PHE A 217 7.34 -30.71 7.53
CA PHE A 217 7.89 -30.23 6.25
C PHE A 217 9.00 -29.19 6.42
N ARG A 218 9.50 -29.02 7.64
CA ARG A 218 10.63 -28.13 7.90
C ARG A 218 11.83 -28.51 7.08
N ARG A 219 12.45 -27.54 6.42
CA ARG A 219 13.66 -27.64 5.59
C ARG A 219 14.86 -27.04 6.33
N PRO A 220 15.65 -27.81 7.09
CA PRO A 220 16.80 -27.27 7.83
C PRO A 220 17.82 -26.60 6.90
N ALA A 221 18.38 -25.46 7.32
CA ALA A 221 19.48 -24.84 6.61
C ALA A 221 20.70 -25.78 6.54
N SER A 222 21.46 -25.70 5.46
CA SER A 222 22.70 -26.44 5.18
C SER A 222 23.88 -25.48 5.07
N ALA A 223 25.08 -26.00 4.95
CA ALA A 223 26.31 -25.21 4.75
C ALA A 223 26.29 -24.41 3.40
N THR A 224 25.38 -24.72 2.49
CA THR A 224 25.25 -24.07 1.18
C THR A 224 23.98 -23.20 1.09
N SER A 225 23.18 -23.15 2.14
CA SER A 225 21.99 -22.31 2.18
C SER A 225 22.37 -20.83 2.12
N SER A 226 21.58 -20.08 1.33
CA SER A 226 21.75 -18.64 1.17
C SER A 226 20.97 -17.89 2.25
N PRO A 227 21.54 -16.87 2.90
CA PRO A 227 20.75 -16.01 3.79
C PRO A 227 19.75 -15.12 3.05
N HIS A 228 19.86 -14.98 1.74
CA HIS A 228 19.06 -14.07 0.91
C HIS A 228 17.84 -14.76 0.27
N VAL A 229 16.89 -13.94 -0.17
CA VAL A 229 15.70 -14.40 -0.90
C VAL A 229 16.08 -15.31 -2.08
N GLU A 230 15.53 -16.52 -2.09
CA GLU A 230 15.69 -17.45 -3.21
C GLU A 230 14.62 -17.22 -4.28
N LYS A 231 13.38 -16.95 -3.86
CA LYS A 231 12.24 -16.82 -4.76
C LYS A 231 11.25 -15.75 -4.29
N VAL A 232 10.69 -15.02 -5.25
CA VAL A 232 9.52 -14.18 -5.08
C VAL A 232 8.31 -14.97 -5.57
N TYR A 233 7.31 -15.14 -4.72
CA TYR A 233 6.07 -15.85 -5.01
C TYR A 233 4.94 -14.94 -5.45
N SER A 234 4.93 -13.72 -4.92
CA SER A 234 3.97 -12.68 -5.30
C SER A 234 4.62 -11.31 -5.18
N PHE A 235 4.43 -10.48 -6.18
CA PHE A 235 4.69 -9.05 -6.13
C PHE A 235 3.43 -8.34 -6.61
N LEU A 236 2.62 -7.90 -5.65
CA LEU A 236 1.34 -7.24 -5.88
C LEU A 236 1.34 -5.88 -5.17
N PRO A 237 2.00 -4.86 -5.72
CA PRO A 237 1.91 -3.52 -5.16
C PRO A 237 0.48 -2.97 -5.27
N ALA A 238 0.11 -2.13 -4.30
CA ALA A 238 -1.00 -1.22 -4.48
C ALA A 238 -0.63 -0.15 -5.52
N PRO A 239 -1.60 0.61 -6.07
CA PRO A 239 -1.29 1.72 -6.94
C PRO A 239 -0.31 2.70 -6.30
N GLY A 240 0.69 3.15 -7.08
CA GLY A 240 1.73 4.01 -6.57
C GLY A 240 2.65 4.56 -7.65
N GLN A 241 3.36 5.63 -7.30
CA GLN A 241 4.20 6.40 -8.22
C GLN A 241 5.37 5.61 -8.82
N TYR A 242 5.83 4.54 -8.16
CA TYR A 242 6.91 3.69 -8.67
C TYR A 242 6.41 2.45 -9.41
N VAL A 243 5.09 2.21 -9.41
CA VAL A 243 4.49 1.07 -10.12
C VAL A 243 4.53 1.31 -11.62
N ASN A 244 5.01 0.34 -12.40
CA ASN A 244 5.23 0.41 -13.86
C ASN A 244 6.23 1.48 -14.33
N GLU A 245 6.99 2.12 -13.46
CA GLU A 245 7.87 3.23 -13.84
C GLU A 245 9.08 2.77 -14.66
N ASN A 246 9.80 1.76 -14.19
CA ASN A 246 11.05 1.29 -14.78
C ASN A 246 10.96 -0.15 -15.30
N TYR A 247 9.77 -0.68 -15.44
CA TYR A 247 9.52 -2.04 -15.89
C TYR A 247 8.12 -2.16 -16.52
N THR A 248 7.94 -3.20 -17.30
CA THR A 248 6.64 -3.53 -17.90
C THR A 248 6.38 -5.01 -17.64
N ALA A 249 5.68 -5.30 -16.55
CA ALA A 249 5.15 -6.63 -16.27
C ALA A 249 3.67 -6.67 -16.65
N THR A 250 3.25 -7.73 -17.29
CA THR A 250 1.85 -7.95 -17.70
C THR A 250 1.26 -9.23 -17.10
N THR A 251 2.09 -10.00 -16.41
CA THR A 251 1.71 -11.20 -15.66
C THR A 251 2.37 -11.18 -14.28
N MET A 252 1.81 -11.93 -13.33
CA MET A 252 2.39 -12.07 -12.00
C MET A 252 3.79 -12.71 -12.07
N GLU A 253 4.01 -13.65 -12.99
CA GLU A 253 5.33 -14.28 -13.18
C GLU A 253 6.38 -13.24 -13.59
N GLU A 254 6.08 -12.36 -14.55
CA GLU A 254 6.97 -11.28 -14.97
C GLU A 254 7.23 -10.28 -13.82
N ALA A 255 6.19 -9.95 -13.04
CA ALA A 255 6.31 -9.07 -11.89
C ALA A 255 7.21 -9.68 -10.78
N CYS A 256 7.05 -10.96 -10.48
CA CYS A 256 7.90 -11.68 -9.54
C CYS A 256 9.35 -11.79 -10.04
N ALA A 257 9.56 -12.04 -11.33
CA ALA A 257 10.88 -12.09 -11.93
C ALA A 257 11.59 -10.73 -11.86
N TYR A 258 10.85 -9.63 -12.12
CA TYR A 258 11.35 -8.27 -11.94
C TYR A 258 11.75 -8.02 -10.49
N ALA A 259 10.88 -8.32 -9.54
CA ALA A 259 11.15 -8.10 -8.11
C ALA A 259 12.39 -8.87 -7.65
N LEU A 260 12.51 -10.15 -8.01
CA LEU A 260 13.68 -10.98 -7.67
C LEU A 260 14.97 -10.43 -8.29
N ALA A 261 14.93 -9.96 -9.54
CA ALA A 261 16.09 -9.36 -10.19
C ALA A 261 16.52 -8.06 -9.48
N ARG A 262 15.57 -7.24 -9.04
CA ARG A 262 15.85 -6.02 -8.25
C ARG A 262 16.54 -6.37 -6.94
N ILE A 263 15.99 -7.32 -6.18
CA ILE A 263 16.55 -7.79 -4.90
C ILE A 263 18.00 -8.28 -5.12
N ARG A 264 18.24 -9.14 -6.12
CA ARG A 264 19.57 -9.66 -6.43
C ARG A 264 20.59 -8.59 -6.87
N ASP A 265 20.11 -7.50 -7.43
CA ASP A 265 20.90 -6.33 -7.83
C ASP A 265 21.10 -5.30 -6.69
N ASP A 266 20.67 -5.63 -5.47
CA ASP A 266 20.63 -4.71 -4.31
C ASP A 266 19.86 -3.40 -4.62
N LYS A 267 18.67 -3.54 -5.22
CA LYS A 267 17.76 -2.46 -5.56
C LYS A 267 16.39 -2.75 -4.95
N TYR A 268 15.75 -1.71 -4.44
CA TYR A 268 14.43 -1.87 -3.85
C TYR A 268 13.33 -2.15 -4.87
N VAL A 269 12.26 -2.76 -4.40
CA VAL A 269 10.94 -2.73 -4.99
C VAL A 269 10.02 -1.90 -4.10
N SER A 270 9.18 -1.06 -4.70
CA SER A 270 8.19 -0.26 -4.00
C SER A 270 6.87 -1.03 -3.98
N LEU A 271 6.24 -1.08 -2.81
CA LEU A 271 4.99 -1.81 -2.63
C LEU A 271 3.75 -0.94 -2.91
N GLY A 272 3.95 0.35 -3.24
CA GLY A 272 2.86 1.29 -3.46
C GLY A 272 2.09 1.59 -2.17
N SER A 273 0.86 2.05 -2.28
CA SER A 273 0.01 2.44 -1.16
C SER A 273 -0.41 1.25 -0.29
N PHE A 274 -1.41 1.44 0.59
CA PHE A 274 -1.87 0.43 1.55
C PHE A 274 -2.16 -0.92 0.91
N GLY A 275 -1.68 -1.97 1.58
CA GLY A 275 -1.98 -3.35 1.23
C GLY A 275 -1.11 -3.94 0.13
N GLY A 276 -0.36 -3.09 -0.61
CA GLY A 276 0.61 -3.58 -1.59
C GLY A 276 1.67 -4.45 -0.93
N SER A 277 2.04 -5.57 -1.55
CA SER A 277 2.82 -6.60 -0.87
C SER A 277 3.83 -7.33 -1.76
N LEU A 278 4.85 -7.85 -1.08
CA LEU A 278 5.86 -8.76 -1.60
C LEU A 278 5.86 -10.04 -0.77
N VAL A 279 5.78 -11.21 -1.40
CA VAL A 279 5.89 -12.52 -0.76
C VAL A 279 7.14 -13.23 -1.24
N VAL A 280 7.99 -13.58 -0.29
CA VAL A 280 9.30 -14.22 -0.57
C VAL A 280 9.47 -15.52 0.19
N GLY A 281 10.38 -16.36 -0.28
CA GLY A 281 10.81 -17.59 0.39
C GLY A 281 12.27 -17.89 0.16
N PHE A 282 12.76 -18.90 0.89
CA PHE A 282 14.16 -19.28 1.01
C PHE A 282 14.37 -20.74 0.57
N ASP A 283 15.60 -21.13 0.36
CA ASP A 283 15.97 -22.52 0.08
C ASP A 283 15.85 -23.43 1.32
N HIS A 284 15.59 -22.84 2.49
CA HIS A 284 15.43 -23.50 3.79
C HIS A 284 14.36 -22.80 4.64
N SER A 285 14.04 -23.38 5.79
CA SER A 285 13.16 -22.77 6.81
C SER A 285 13.98 -21.93 7.80
N ILE A 286 13.58 -20.70 8.05
CA ILE A 286 14.19 -19.84 9.06
C ILE A 286 13.73 -20.28 10.44
N THR A 287 14.66 -20.64 11.31
CA THR A 287 14.33 -21.15 12.65
C THR A 287 14.05 -20.03 13.64
N SER A 288 13.04 -20.22 14.50
CA SER A 288 12.78 -19.36 15.67
C SER A 288 13.68 -19.81 16.84
N ASP A 289 14.61 -18.96 17.24
CA ASP A 289 15.52 -19.21 18.38
C ASP A 289 15.24 -18.31 19.58
N GLY A 290 14.16 -17.49 19.49
CA GLY A 290 13.73 -16.59 20.56
C GLY A 290 14.39 -15.20 20.52
N ASP A 291 15.32 -14.97 19.60
CA ASP A 291 15.95 -13.66 19.31
C ASP A 291 15.53 -13.17 17.93
N TYR A 292 16.22 -12.18 17.38
CA TYR A 292 16.03 -11.76 15.99
C TYR A 292 16.44 -12.89 15.03
N ASN A 293 15.53 -13.24 14.10
CA ASN A 293 15.69 -14.39 13.22
C ASN A 293 15.92 -13.99 11.76
N PHE A 294 15.32 -12.89 11.33
CA PHE A 294 15.51 -12.34 9.99
C PHE A 294 15.47 -10.83 9.99
N ALA A 295 15.90 -10.23 8.91
CA ALA A 295 15.89 -8.79 8.72
C ALA A 295 15.26 -8.43 7.37
N VAL A 296 14.57 -7.30 7.30
CA VAL A 296 14.11 -6.68 6.06
C VAL A 296 14.99 -5.47 5.79
N LYS A 297 15.65 -5.45 4.63
CA LYS A 297 16.50 -4.33 4.18
C LYS A 297 15.64 -3.31 3.45
N ASN A 298 15.71 -2.05 3.88
CA ASN A 298 14.83 -0.96 3.49
C ASN A 298 15.58 0.35 3.29
N THR A 299 14.84 1.39 2.85
CA THR A 299 15.30 2.78 2.81
C THR A 299 14.91 3.49 4.12
N ILE A 300 15.77 3.44 5.14
CA ILE A 300 15.41 3.91 6.48
C ILE A 300 16.06 5.24 6.81
N TYR A 301 15.24 6.27 7.05
CA TYR A 301 15.66 7.58 7.56
C TYR A 301 14.70 8.06 8.65
N SER A 302 15.23 8.67 9.73
CA SER A 302 14.36 9.26 10.76
C SER A 302 13.47 10.37 10.17
N ASN A 303 12.22 10.37 10.57
CA ASN A 303 11.15 11.25 10.08
C ASN A 303 10.75 11.04 8.60
N TYR A 304 11.13 9.89 8.03
CA TYR A 304 10.72 9.43 6.70
C TYR A 304 10.27 7.97 6.74
N SER A 305 9.64 7.55 7.84
CA SER A 305 9.16 6.17 8.00
C SER A 305 7.93 5.90 7.14
N GLU A 306 7.97 4.78 6.42
CA GLU A 306 6.90 4.28 5.53
C GLU A 306 6.56 2.83 5.89
N PRO A 307 6.00 2.61 7.12
CA PRO A 307 6.01 1.32 7.79
C PRO A 307 5.27 0.22 7.02
N GLY A 308 5.95 -0.90 6.87
CA GLY A 308 5.42 -2.15 6.35
C GLY A 308 5.09 -3.15 7.46
N ILE A 309 3.89 -3.71 7.41
CA ILE A 309 3.50 -4.85 8.23
C ILE A 309 4.20 -6.10 7.71
N VAL A 310 4.73 -6.91 8.61
CA VAL A 310 5.41 -8.15 8.25
C VAL A 310 4.59 -9.35 8.71
N TRP A 311 4.39 -10.29 7.79
CA TRP A 311 3.68 -11.54 8.02
C TRP A 311 4.61 -12.70 7.74
N VAL A 312 4.40 -13.80 8.45
CA VAL A 312 5.17 -15.03 8.28
C VAL A 312 4.25 -16.23 8.12
N MET A 313 4.72 -17.26 7.42
CA MET A 313 3.95 -18.48 7.15
C MET A 313 4.89 -19.69 7.20
N GLN A 314 4.35 -20.82 7.64
CA GLN A 314 4.96 -22.15 7.48
C GLN A 314 4.35 -22.84 6.26
N ASP A 315 5.14 -23.65 5.56
CA ASP A 315 4.65 -24.61 4.57
C ASP A 315 4.04 -25.79 5.34
N GLU A 316 2.74 -25.73 5.62
CA GLU A 316 2.03 -26.70 6.45
C GLU A 316 1.64 -27.97 5.67
N ASN A 317 1.45 -27.85 4.36
CA ASN A 317 1.06 -28.94 3.47
C ASN A 317 2.22 -29.59 2.70
N GLY A 318 3.41 -28.93 2.67
CA GLY A 318 4.63 -29.42 2.03
C GLY A 318 4.66 -29.25 0.51
N ASP A 319 3.83 -28.35 -0.04
CA ASP A 319 3.78 -28.11 -1.49
C ASP A 319 4.76 -27.02 -1.97
N GLY A 320 5.39 -26.30 -1.03
CA GLY A 320 6.34 -25.24 -1.31
C GLY A 320 5.70 -23.95 -1.82
N LEU A 321 4.40 -23.73 -1.56
CA LEU A 321 3.65 -22.54 -1.95
C LEU A 321 3.17 -21.76 -0.72
N PRO A 322 3.04 -20.43 -0.81
CA PRO A 322 2.57 -19.60 0.30
C PRO A 322 1.03 -19.52 0.35
N ASN A 323 0.38 -20.67 0.46
CA ASN A 323 -1.07 -20.85 0.47
C ASN A 323 -1.63 -21.38 1.80
N ASP A 324 -0.81 -21.37 2.84
CA ASP A 324 -1.15 -21.78 4.19
C ASP A 324 -1.54 -20.61 5.09
N THR A 325 -1.46 -20.77 6.41
CA THR A 325 -1.87 -19.74 7.38
C THR A 325 -0.82 -18.66 7.57
N TRP A 326 -1.18 -17.40 7.29
CA TRP A 326 -0.37 -16.22 7.60
C TRP A 326 -0.52 -15.78 9.05
N TYR A 327 0.60 -15.45 9.69
CA TYR A 327 0.68 -14.88 11.03
C TYR A 327 1.33 -13.51 10.97
N GLU A 328 0.64 -12.48 11.49
CA GLU A 328 1.21 -11.14 11.60
C GLU A 328 2.30 -11.12 12.69
N LEU A 329 3.42 -10.45 12.42
CA LEU A 329 4.39 -10.10 13.44
C LEU A 329 3.92 -8.84 14.15
N LYS A 330 3.72 -8.95 15.46
CA LYS A 330 3.26 -7.86 16.30
C LYS A 330 4.27 -6.73 16.32
N GLY A 331 3.86 -5.52 15.91
CA GLY A 331 4.62 -4.30 16.10
C GLY A 331 4.15 -3.48 17.31
N SER A 332 4.79 -2.35 17.56
CA SER A 332 4.53 -1.47 18.71
C SER A 332 3.09 -0.95 18.78
N ASP A 333 2.46 -0.77 17.62
CA ASP A 333 1.12 -0.20 17.52
C ASP A 333 0.01 -1.26 17.41
N TYR A 334 0.38 -2.55 17.48
CA TYR A 334 -0.58 -3.65 17.43
C TYR A 334 -1.61 -3.54 18.56
N GLY A 335 -2.90 -3.47 18.19
CA GLY A 335 -4.01 -3.35 19.15
C GLY A 335 -4.22 -1.95 19.71
N LEU A 336 -3.52 -0.93 19.23
CA LEU A 336 -3.86 0.47 19.52
C LEU A 336 -5.10 0.91 18.73
N GLU A 337 -5.82 1.91 19.25
CA GLU A 337 -7.08 2.41 18.67
C GLU A 337 -6.96 2.83 17.19
N GLY A 338 -5.83 3.42 16.79
CA GLY A 338 -5.57 3.85 15.42
C GLY A 338 -5.16 2.72 14.46
N THR A 339 -4.88 1.52 14.97
CA THR A 339 -4.49 0.34 14.18
C THR A 339 -5.70 -0.51 13.88
N ILE A 340 -6.05 -0.64 12.61
CA ILE A 340 -7.24 -1.36 12.17
C ILE A 340 -6.81 -2.67 11.50
N GLN A 341 -7.16 -3.79 12.11
CA GLN A 341 -7.00 -5.11 11.52
C GLN A 341 -8.14 -5.40 10.54
N ASP A 342 -7.92 -6.30 9.58
CA ASP A 342 -8.89 -6.62 8.53
C ASP A 342 -9.38 -5.37 7.74
N TYR A 343 -8.54 -4.32 7.71
CA TYR A 343 -8.80 -3.16 6.86
C TYR A 343 -8.69 -3.57 5.39
N ALA A 344 -9.59 -3.06 4.57
CA ALA A 344 -9.63 -3.35 3.14
C ALA A 344 -9.70 -2.05 2.35
N ALA A 345 -8.78 -1.86 1.40
CA ALA A 345 -8.84 -0.80 0.41
C ALA A 345 -9.10 -1.39 -0.97
N THR A 346 -10.10 -0.86 -1.64
CA THR A 346 -10.48 -1.25 -3.00
C THR A 346 -10.04 -0.17 -3.97
N TYR A 347 -9.22 -0.55 -4.95
CA TYR A 347 -8.64 0.34 -5.95
C TYR A 347 -9.32 0.16 -7.30
N TYR A 348 -9.58 1.26 -7.97
CA TYR A 348 -10.29 1.30 -9.25
C TYR A 348 -9.33 1.67 -10.38
N ARG A 349 -9.30 0.89 -11.45
CA ARG A 349 -8.46 1.17 -12.62
C ARG A 349 -8.85 2.50 -13.25
N PRO A 350 -7.91 3.41 -13.50
CA PRO A 350 -8.18 4.65 -14.24
C PRO A 350 -8.67 4.35 -15.67
N THR A 351 -9.63 5.12 -16.14
CA THR A 351 -10.22 4.98 -17.49
C THR A 351 -9.31 5.50 -18.60
N ALA A 352 -8.27 6.28 -18.25
CA ALA A 352 -7.29 6.83 -19.19
C ALA A 352 -5.89 6.88 -18.55
N PRO A 353 -4.83 6.97 -19.38
CA PRO A 353 -3.46 7.20 -18.91
C PRO A 353 -3.33 8.49 -18.11
N ALA A 354 -2.34 8.55 -17.22
CA ALA A 354 -1.96 9.72 -16.43
C ALA A 354 -3.06 10.26 -15.52
N MET A 355 -3.99 9.41 -15.11
CA MET A 355 -5.04 9.75 -14.14
C MET A 355 -4.73 9.21 -12.74
N PRO A 356 -5.22 9.87 -11.67
CA PRO A 356 -5.14 9.33 -10.33
C PRO A 356 -5.93 8.03 -10.21
N VAL A 357 -5.53 7.18 -9.27
CA VAL A 357 -6.24 5.94 -8.98
C VAL A 357 -7.20 6.18 -7.82
N ALA A 358 -8.49 6.07 -8.06
CA ALA A 358 -9.51 6.16 -7.02
C ALA A 358 -9.45 4.91 -6.10
N TRP A 359 -9.80 5.12 -4.82
CA TRP A 359 -9.98 4.04 -3.87
C TRP A 359 -11.18 4.27 -2.94
N THR A 360 -11.72 3.19 -2.43
CA THR A 360 -12.67 3.16 -1.31
C THR A 360 -12.20 2.16 -0.26
N ASP A 361 -12.71 2.26 0.98
CA ASP A 361 -12.37 1.31 2.03
C ASP A 361 -13.61 0.69 2.70
N ASN A 362 -13.39 -0.35 3.50
CA ASN A 362 -14.46 -1.03 4.24
C ASN A 362 -14.96 -0.25 5.48
N HIS A 363 -14.45 0.97 5.73
CA HIS A 363 -14.90 1.89 6.77
C HIS A 363 -15.67 3.10 6.23
N GLY A 364 -15.96 3.12 4.93
CA GLY A 364 -16.69 4.21 4.26
C GLY A 364 -15.83 5.39 3.83
N GLY A 365 -14.50 5.24 3.90
CA GLY A 365 -13.54 6.21 3.38
C GLY A 365 -13.38 6.08 1.86
N SER A 366 -12.94 7.18 1.24
CA SER A 366 -12.61 7.23 -0.18
C SER A 366 -11.55 8.30 -0.46
N GLY A 367 -10.85 8.17 -1.59
CA GLY A 367 -9.84 9.13 -2.00
C GLY A 367 -9.13 8.73 -3.28
N THR A 368 -7.96 9.30 -3.51
CA THR A 368 -7.13 9.04 -4.69
C THR A 368 -5.67 8.84 -4.33
N ILE A 369 -5.00 7.95 -5.10
CA ILE A 369 -3.55 7.97 -5.26
C ILE A 369 -3.28 8.95 -6.40
N ASP A 370 -2.64 10.07 -6.05
CA ASP A 370 -2.46 11.18 -6.98
C ASP A 370 -1.42 10.86 -8.06
N TYR A 371 -1.67 11.32 -9.27
CA TYR A 371 -0.70 11.19 -10.35
C TYR A 371 0.31 12.35 -10.30
N LEU A 372 1.60 12.05 -10.20
CA LEU A 372 2.67 13.04 -10.02
C LEU A 372 3.38 13.35 -11.34
N VAL A 373 2.75 14.12 -12.20
CA VAL A 373 3.22 14.44 -13.55
C VAL A 373 4.64 15.03 -13.62
N ALA A 374 5.08 15.71 -12.57
CA ALA A 374 6.40 16.35 -12.55
C ALA A 374 7.55 15.33 -12.42
N TYR A 375 7.29 14.17 -11.81
CA TYR A 375 8.33 13.24 -11.38
C TYR A 375 8.15 11.84 -11.99
N HIS A 376 6.93 11.29 -11.99
CA HIS A 376 6.61 9.91 -12.34
C HIS A 376 5.61 9.88 -13.49
N LYS A 377 6.08 9.69 -14.71
CA LYS A 377 5.33 9.97 -15.97
C LYS A 377 4.84 8.73 -16.70
N GLN A 378 4.94 7.54 -16.09
CA GLN A 378 4.37 6.33 -16.69
C GLN A 378 2.83 6.44 -16.78
N ASP A 379 2.26 5.80 -17.77
CA ASP A 379 0.83 5.93 -18.09
C ASP A 379 -0.10 5.53 -16.93
N TYR A 380 0.28 4.54 -16.14
CA TYR A 380 -0.56 4.01 -15.07
C TYR A 380 0.22 3.74 -13.80
N TYR A 381 -0.33 4.17 -12.66
CA TYR A 381 0.10 3.77 -11.31
C TYR A 381 -0.59 2.49 -10.84
N TYR A 382 -1.60 2.02 -11.56
CA TYR A 382 -2.29 0.76 -11.33
C TYR A 382 -1.50 -0.39 -11.95
N PRO A 383 -1.20 -1.50 -11.25
CA PRO A 383 -0.38 -2.59 -11.78
C PRO A 383 -0.94 -3.18 -13.07
N LEU A 384 -0.13 -3.26 -14.14
CA LEU A 384 -0.58 -3.72 -15.46
C LEU A 384 -0.89 -5.23 -15.52
N TRP A 385 -0.38 -6.02 -14.58
CA TRP A 385 -0.66 -7.46 -14.48
C TRP A 385 -1.92 -7.79 -13.69
N VAL A 386 -2.48 -6.88 -12.92
CA VAL A 386 -3.84 -6.98 -12.39
C VAL A 386 -4.79 -6.72 -13.56
N LYS A 387 -5.60 -7.70 -13.94
CA LYS A 387 -6.47 -7.60 -15.13
C LYS A 387 -7.85 -7.07 -14.82
N GLU A 388 -8.26 -7.20 -13.58
CA GLU A 388 -9.51 -6.70 -13.05
C GLU A 388 -9.49 -5.17 -13.02
N ASP A 389 -10.64 -4.53 -13.32
CA ASP A 389 -10.79 -3.08 -13.22
C ASP A 389 -10.88 -2.60 -11.77
N VAL A 390 -11.11 -3.55 -10.86
CA VAL A 390 -11.22 -3.31 -9.42
C VAL A 390 -10.52 -4.43 -8.67
N TYR A 391 -9.64 -4.09 -7.73
CA TYR A 391 -9.07 -5.09 -6.83
C TYR A 391 -8.99 -4.56 -5.39
N THR A 392 -9.17 -5.46 -4.44
CA THR A 392 -9.18 -5.15 -3.01
C THR A 392 -7.97 -5.77 -2.33
N LEU A 393 -7.22 -4.95 -1.60
CA LEU A 393 -6.11 -5.37 -0.76
C LEU A 393 -6.53 -5.29 0.70
N ARG A 394 -6.20 -6.33 1.47
CA ARG A 394 -6.57 -6.47 2.89
C ARG A 394 -5.32 -6.63 3.76
N GLY A 395 -5.41 -6.15 4.99
CA GLY A 395 -4.34 -6.29 5.97
C GLY A 395 -4.55 -5.41 7.18
N THR A 396 -3.49 -5.20 7.95
CA THR A 396 -3.46 -4.29 9.09
C THR A 396 -3.07 -2.89 8.63
N ARG A 397 -3.93 -1.90 8.89
CA ARG A 397 -3.66 -0.49 8.61
C ARG A 397 -3.22 0.21 9.89
N LEU A 398 -2.07 0.84 9.85
CA LEU A 398 -1.57 1.73 10.90
C LEU A 398 -2.21 3.11 10.80
N GLU A 399 -2.27 3.83 11.92
CA GLU A 399 -2.63 5.24 11.93
C GLU A 399 -1.58 6.07 11.21
N ALA A 400 -1.99 6.84 10.21
CA ALA A 400 -1.10 7.77 9.52
C ALA A 400 -0.75 8.95 10.42
N ARG A 401 0.56 9.25 10.56
CA ARG A 401 1.10 10.31 11.42
C ARG A 401 1.79 11.41 10.65
N ASN A 402 1.83 11.30 9.32
CA ASN A 402 2.50 12.26 8.45
C ASN A 402 1.82 13.62 8.48
N TYR A 403 2.64 14.67 8.45
CA TYR A 403 2.16 16.03 8.47
C TYR A 403 3.11 16.97 7.68
N ASP A 404 2.54 18.05 7.21
CA ASP A 404 3.32 19.13 6.60
C ASP A 404 3.86 20.06 7.68
N GLN A 405 5.14 19.98 7.98
CA GLN A 405 5.80 20.83 8.98
C GLN A 405 5.88 22.30 8.53
N SER A 406 5.89 22.55 7.22
CA SER A 406 5.94 23.91 6.70
C SER A 406 4.61 24.65 6.78
N GLY A 407 3.49 23.90 6.88
CA GLY A 407 2.13 24.43 6.76
C GLY A 407 1.80 24.97 5.35
N ARG A 408 2.66 24.68 4.34
CA ARG A 408 2.54 25.17 2.95
C ARG A 408 2.69 24.08 1.91
N GLY A 409 2.69 22.81 2.33
CA GLY A 409 2.85 21.65 1.46
C GLY A 409 4.29 21.41 0.97
N THR A 410 5.28 22.11 1.53
CA THR A 410 6.67 22.07 1.01
C THR A 410 7.63 21.23 1.82
N TYR A 411 7.29 20.87 3.06
CA TYR A 411 8.13 20.03 3.91
C TYR A 411 7.29 19.05 4.72
N TRP A 412 7.27 17.81 4.25
CA TRP A 412 6.54 16.71 4.86
C TRP A 412 7.42 15.91 5.79
N VAL A 413 6.85 15.48 6.90
CA VAL A 413 7.46 14.62 7.90
C VAL A 413 6.60 13.36 8.03
N ASN A 414 7.25 12.19 7.95
CA ASN A 414 6.64 10.89 8.20
C ASN A 414 7.23 10.36 9.52
N PRO A 415 6.59 10.63 10.68
CA PRO A 415 7.13 10.27 11.99
C PRO A 415 7.36 8.78 12.13
N ASP A 416 8.39 8.45 12.92
CA ASP A 416 8.81 7.09 13.18
C ASP A 416 7.79 6.34 14.07
N TYR A 417 7.65 5.03 13.83
CA TYR A 417 6.90 4.12 14.68
C TYR A 417 7.85 3.40 15.64
N GLY A 418 7.32 2.76 16.70
CA GLY A 418 8.16 2.24 17.75
C GLY A 418 9.09 1.12 17.30
N TRP A 419 8.55 -0.05 16.96
CA TRP A 419 9.30 -1.24 16.52
C TRP A 419 8.38 -2.24 15.81
N GLY A 420 8.99 -3.20 15.10
CA GLY A 420 8.28 -4.32 14.50
C GLY A 420 7.68 -4.01 13.13
N TYR A 421 8.18 -3.00 12.43
CA TYR A 421 7.76 -2.63 11.08
C TYR A 421 8.97 -2.58 10.14
N ALA A 422 8.77 -3.02 8.91
CA ALA A 422 9.73 -2.77 7.83
C ALA A 422 9.69 -1.28 7.44
N ASP A 423 10.76 -0.77 6.85
CA ASP A 423 10.88 0.61 6.35
C ASP A 423 10.53 1.69 7.39
N ASN A 424 10.98 1.44 8.61
CA ASN A 424 10.70 2.28 9.76
C ASN A 424 11.98 2.58 10.54
N TYR A 425 12.23 3.85 10.84
CA TYR A 425 13.35 4.20 11.71
C TYR A 425 13.03 3.82 13.15
N SER A 426 13.74 2.81 13.67
CA SER A 426 13.57 2.31 15.04
C SER A 426 14.91 1.93 15.66
N PRO A 427 15.38 2.64 16.68
CA PRO A 427 16.60 2.27 17.39
C PRO A 427 16.51 0.92 18.12
N ILE A 428 15.30 0.33 18.21
CA ILE A 428 15.06 -0.94 18.93
C ILE A 428 15.42 -2.13 18.04
N ASP A 429 14.99 -2.13 16.78
CA ASP A 429 15.15 -3.24 15.84
C ASP A 429 16.09 -2.94 14.66
N MET A 430 16.63 -1.73 14.58
CA MET A 430 17.76 -1.40 13.70
C MET A 430 19.09 -1.73 14.40
N LEU A 431 19.52 -2.97 14.29
CA LEU A 431 20.77 -3.40 14.92
C LEU A 431 21.98 -2.83 14.16
N PRO A 432 23.08 -2.45 14.86
CA PRO A 432 24.25 -1.89 14.22
C PRO A 432 24.99 -2.94 13.37
N GLU A 433 25.49 -2.55 12.19
CA GLU A 433 26.21 -3.39 11.23
C GLU A 433 27.32 -4.24 11.88
N ARG A 434 28.13 -3.66 12.77
CA ARG A 434 29.20 -4.37 13.47
C ARG A 434 28.72 -5.53 14.36
N ALA A 435 27.44 -5.53 14.72
CA ALA A 435 26.84 -6.59 15.54
C ALA A 435 26.16 -7.67 14.68
N THR A 436 25.82 -7.34 13.44
CA THR A 436 25.00 -8.17 12.56
C THR A 436 25.74 -8.67 11.33
N GLY A 437 26.82 -7.98 10.89
CA GLY A 437 27.44 -8.23 9.60
C GLY A 437 26.60 -7.80 8.39
N ILE A 438 25.39 -7.28 8.62
CA ILE A 438 24.49 -6.77 7.58
C ILE A 438 24.70 -5.26 7.45
N THR A 439 24.75 -4.74 6.22
CA THR A 439 24.81 -3.30 5.95
C THR A 439 23.62 -2.56 6.59
N SER A 440 23.87 -1.32 7.05
CA SER A 440 22.84 -0.45 7.64
C SER A 440 21.57 -0.34 6.76
N GLY A 441 20.42 -0.08 7.38
CA GLY A 441 19.13 0.05 6.70
C GLY A 441 18.26 -1.19 6.81
N CYS A 442 18.40 -1.98 7.87
CA CYS A 442 17.57 -3.17 8.14
C CYS A 442 16.76 -3.01 9.42
N ASN A 443 15.48 -3.38 9.34
CA ASN A 443 14.70 -3.71 10.54
C ASN A 443 14.79 -5.21 10.79
N HIS A 444 15.01 -5.61 12.04
CA HIS A 444 15.15 -7.01 12.44
C HIS A 444 13.88 -7.50 13.11
N PHE A 445 13.52 -8.76 12.86
CA PHE A 445 12.27 -9.36 13.28
C PHE A 445 12.48 -10.64 14.07
N LYS A 446 11.59 -10.86 15.05
CA LYS A 446 11.52 -12.09 15.83
C LYS A 446 10.31 -12.91 15.38
N ILE A 447 10.50 -14.15 15.01
CA ILE A 447 9.39 -15.06 14.72
C ILE A 447 8.50 -15.24 15.97
N ALA A 448 9.08 -15.07 17.15
CA ALA A 448 8.35 -15.14 18.42
C ALA A 448 7.26 -14.06 18.59
N ASP A 449 7.34 -12.95 17.82
CA ASP A 449 6.33 -11.89 17.82
C ASP A 449 5.11 -12.23 16.92
N ALA A 450 5.10 -13.42 16.29
CA ALA A 450 3.97 -13.89 15.50
C ALA A 450 2.73 -14.11 16.37
N VAL A 451 1.59 -13.57 15.92
CA VAL A 451 0.31 -13.70 16.59
C VAL A 451 -0.70 -14.44 15.74
N THR A 452 -1.58 -15.17 16.42
CA THR A 452 -2.78 -15.76 15.83
C THR A 452 -3.83 -14.69 15.52
N PHE A 453 -4.86 -15.01 14.74
CA PHE A 453 -5.93 -14.08 14.39
C PHE A 453 -6.69 -13.49 15.63
N ASP A 454 -6.56 -14.07 16.80
CA ASP A 454 -7.11 -13.55 18.06
C ASP A 454 -6.03 -12.89 18.96
N GLY A 455 -4.90 -12.52 18.40
CA GLY A 455 -3.83 -11.75 19.03
C GLY A 455 -3.00 -12.51 20.05
N LYS A 456 -3.13 -13.83 20.14
CA LYS A 456 -2.32 -14.67 21.02
C LYS A 456 -1.01 -15.04 20.36
N PRO A 457 0.08 -15.31 21.12
CA PRO A 457 1.33 -15.79 20.55
C PRO A 457 1.12 -17.06 19.70
N ALA A 458 1.58 -17.05 18.47
CA ALA A 458 1.48 -18.21 17.56
C ALA A 458 2.48 -19.30 17.93
N ASN A 459 3.59 -18.96 18.60
CA ASN A 459 4.66 -19.89 19.03
C ASN A 459 5.19 -20.76 17.89
N LEU A 460 5.49 -20.11 16.74
CA LEU A 460 6.04 -20.80 15.59
C LEU A 460 7.49 -21.23 15.85
N GLN A 461 7.85 -22.46 15.46
CA GLN A 461 9.21 -22.98 15.59
C GLN A 461 10.12 -22.58 14.42
N TYR A 462 9.53 -22.28 13.28
CA TYR A 462 10.22 -21.85 12.04
C TYR A 462 9.19 -21.15 11.12
N ILE A 463 9.72 -20.57 10.04
CA ILE A 463 8.93 -20.03 8.94
C ILE A 463 9.55 -20.42 7.60
N ASP A 464 8.77 -20.48 6.56
CA ASP A 464 9.19 -20.75 5.17
C ASP A 464 9.01 -19.56 4.26
N PHE A 465 8.03 -18.68 4.58
CA PHE A 465 7.69 -17.53 3.77
C PHE A 465 7.58 -16.27 4.63
N VAL A 466 7.93 -15.14 4.02
CA VAL A 466 7.76 -13.80 4.58
C VAL A 466 6.96 -12.95 3.60
N LYS A 467 5.96 -12.24 4.09
CA LYS A 467 5.23 -11.20 3.37
C LYS A 467 5.49 -9.85 4.02
N VAL A 468 5.90 -8.88 3.22
CA VAL A 468 5.97 -7.47 3.62
C VAL A 468 4.85 -6.73 2.91
N GLN A 469 4.10 -5.90 3.64
CA GLN A 469 2.92 -5.22 3.14
C GLN A 469 2.87 -3.77 3.62
N THR A 470 2.68 -2.79 2.74
CA THR A 470 2.52 -1.39 3.13
C THR A 470 1.38 -1.24 4.14
N GLY A 471 1.69 -0.69 5.31
CA GLY A 471 0.75 -0.53 6.42
C GLY A 471 -0.02 0.80 6.42
N LEU A 472 0.25 1.74 5.51
CA LEU A 472 -0.34 3.06 5.48
C LEU A 472 -1.18 3.31 4.23
N LEU A 473 -2.36 3.93 4.42
CA LEU A 473 -3.13 4.56 3.36
C LEU A 473 -3.04 6.07 3.55
N ALA A 474 -1.94 6.66 3.08
CA ALA A 474 -1.65 8.08 3.29
C ALA A 474 -0.80 8.64 2.15
N LYS A 475 -0.74 9.97 2.06
CA LYS A 475 0.10 10.68 1.11
C LYS A 475 0.77 11.89 1.78
N SER A 476 1.98 12.22 1.33
CA SER A 476 2.77 13.36 1.81
C SER A 476 2.87 14.44 0.73
N GLY A 477 1.71 14.96 0.32
CA GLY A 477 1.58 16.04 -0.65
C GLY A 477 2.28 15.73 -1.98
N TRP A 478 3.24 16.57 -2.37
CA TRP A 478 4.00 16.43 -3.62
C TRP A 478 4.95 15.22 -3.66
N LEU A 479 5.24 14.62 -2.50
CA LEU A 479 6.03 13.36 -2.41
C LEU A 479 5.20 12.14 -2.82
N GLY A 480 3.86 12.27 -2.94
CA GLY A 480 2.99 11.17 -3.32
C GLY A 480 2.51 10.30 -2.16
N GLU A 481 2.11 9.08 -2.48
CA GLU A 481 1.71 8.09 -1.50
C GLU A 481 2.91 7.63 -0.65
N LEU A 482 2.62 7.17 0.56
CA LEU A 482 3.59 6.49 1.42
C LEU A 482 3.65 5.02 1.03
N SER A 483 4.85 4.56 0.67
CA SER A 483 5.10 3.26 0.07
C SER A 483 6.28 2.58 0.74
N THR A 484 6.07 1.40 1.27
CA THR A 484 7.16 0.59 1.83
C THR A 484 8.11 0.11 0.72
N GLU A 485 9.41 0.33 0.86
CA GLU A 485 10.46 -0.11 -0.03
C GLU A 485 11.22 -1.31 0.55
N VAL A 486 11.37 -2.35 -0.25
CA VAL A 486 12.08 -3.58 0.16
C VAL A 486 13.24 -3.87 -0.77
N PHE A 487 14.47 -3.93 -0.23
CA PHE A 487 15.68 -4.33 -0.95
C PHE A 487 15.93 -5.83 -0.85
N ASP A 488 15.70 -6.43 0.33
CA ASP A 488 15.93 -7.85 0.58
C ASP A 488 15.23 -8.29 1.87
N VAL A 489 15.05 -9.59 2.00
CA VAL A 489 14.74 -10.25 3.28
C VAL A 489 15.84 -11.24 3.57
N ILE A 490 16.47 -11.14 4.74
CA ILE A 490 17.73 -11.83 5.05
C ILE A 490 17.55 -12.74 6.26
N ASP A 491 17.83 -14.04 6.13
CA ASP A 491 17.93 -14.92 7.29
C ASP A 491 19.10 -14.49 8.19
N PHE A 492 18.75 -13.85 9.30
CA PHE A 492 19.73 -13.33 10.24
C PHE A 492 20.46 -14.43 10.99
N ASN A 493 19.88 -15.63 11.12
CA ASN A 493 20.54 -16.78 11.74
C ASN A 493 21.78 -17.27 10.98
N LEU A 494 21.85 -17.01 9.66
CA LEU A 494 23.00 -17.39 8.83
C LEU A 494 24.09 -16.33 8.72
N VAL A 495 23.85 -15.10 9.20
CA VAL A 495 24.79 -13.96 9.10
C VAL A 495 25.26 -13.42 10.44
N LYS A 496 24.62 -13.79 11.57
CA LYS A 496 25.03 -13.41 12.93
C LYS A 496 26.15 -14.27 13.51
#